data_3f9395da6569ebe207535cf12b0a836b
#
_entry.id   3f9395da6569ebe207535cf12b0a836b
#
_cell.length_a   1.000
_cell.length_b   1.000
_cell.length_c   1.000
_cell.angle_alpha   90.00
_cell.angle_beta   90.00
_cell.angle_gamma   90.00
#
_symmetry.space_group_name_H-M   'P 1'
#
loop_
_entity.id
_entity.type
_entity.pdbx_description
1 polymer ?
#
loop_
_entity_poly.entity_id
_entity_poly.type
_entity_poly.pdbx_seq_one_letter_code
_entity_poly.pdbx_strand_id
1 'polypeptide(L)'
;MLKSFKDSLIKVTDLTILFASIFTFLAFITPKEIATGPLERSKELVSFNQLELKDVVEEFSDNQDTIDSIQITINQLNARIPGLDPEQDIEELKELAREIDLATNNLERANLRSNELQQTISELEASITSELRKIDNFESQLNDNKSIAWIQPVRNNVESFANAAGMDGILAGFAALIFCLVCKRRKDWFKQIFRIFFK
;
A
#
# COMPACT_ATOMS: atom_id res chain seq x y z
N MET A 1 -61.81 -7.34 -7.73
CA MET A 1 -60.56 -8.11 -7.92
C MET A 1 -59.46 -7.35 -8.65
N LEU A 2 -59.70 -6.74 -9.82
CA LEU A 2 -58.65 -6.01 -10.58
C LEU A 2 -57.98 -4.85 -9.82
N LYS A 3 -58.74 -4.10 -8.99
CA LYS A 3 -58.20 -2.95 -8.21
C LYS A 3 -57.24 -3.41 -7.12
N SER A 4 -57.56 -4.51 -6.43
CA SER A 4 -56.71 -5.09 -5.37
C SER A 4 -55.42 -5.66 -5.97
N PHE A 5 -55.48 -6.29 -7.14
CA PHE A 5 -54.30 -6.81 -7.85
C PHE A 5 -53.36 -5.69 -8.30
N LYS A 6 -53.92 -4.59 -8.83
CA LYS A 6 -53.15 -3.41 -9.24
C LYS A 6 -52.44 -2.73 -8.06
N ASP A 7 -53.09 -2.62 -6.89
CA ASP A 7 -52.53 -2.03 -5.67
C ASP A 7 -51.42 -2.92 -5.07
N SER A 8 -51.56 -4.26 -5.17
CA SER A 8 -50.52 -5.19 -4.78
C SER A 8 -49.31 -5.13 -5.72
N LEU A 9 -49.51 -5.03 -7.01
CA LEU A 9 -48.45 -4.92 -8.01
C LEU A 9 -47.63 -3.63 -7.84
N ILE A 10 -48.30 -2.51 -7.52
CA ILE A 10 -47.65 -1.22 -7.23
C ILE A 10 -46.80 -1.29 -5.95
N LYS A 11 -47.28 -1.99 -4.92
CA LYS A 11 -46.49 -2.18 -3.68
C LYS A 11 -45.27 -3.04 -3.92
N VAL A 12 -45.35 -4.09 -4.70
CA VAL A 12 -44.25 -4.98 -5.03
C VAL A 12 -43.19 -4.23 -5.86
N THR A 13 -43.60 -3.44 -6.87
CA THR A 13 -42.68 -2.62 -7.65
C THR A 13 -42.00 -1.54 -6.83
N ASP A 14 -42.75 -0.86 -5.93
CA ASP A 14 -42.18 0.13 -5.01
C ASP A 14 -41.14 -0.49 -4.07
N LEU A 15 -41.39 -1.71 -3.57
CA LEU A 15 -40.47 -2.46 -2.71
C LEU A 15 -39.21 -2.88 -3.48
N THR A 16 -39.37 -3.38 -4.70
CA THR A 16 -38.26 -3.82 -5.57
C THR A 16 -37.35 -2.65 -5.91
N ILE A 17 -37.90 -1.49 -6.24
CA ILE A 17 -37.13 -0.26 -6.51
C ILE A 17 -36.37 0.20 -5.26
N LEU A 18 -37.00 0.14 -4.07
CA LEU A 18 -36.35 0.49 -2.82
C LEU A 18 -35.18 -0.46 -2.52
N PHE A 19 -35.38 -1.77 -2.65
CA PHE A 19 -34.31 -2.76 -2.45
C PHE A 19 -33.20 -2.57 -3.48
N ALA A 20 -33.49 -2.38 -4.75
CA ALA A 20 -32.51 -2.13 -5.80
C ALA A 20 -31.68 -0.88 -5.51
N SER A 21 -32.31 0.20 -5.00
CA SER A 21 -31.63 1.45 -4.65
C SER A 21 -30.70 1.29 -3.44
N ILE A 22 -31.19 0.66 -2.37
CA ILE A 22 -30.37 0.36 -1.17
C ILE A 22 -29.23 -0.56 -1.57
N PHE A 23 -29.49 -1.52 -2.43
CA PHE A 23 -28.52 -2.49 -2.88
C PHE A 23 -27.42 -1.83 -3.74
N THR A 24 -27.81 -0.96 -4.67
CA THR A 24 -26.87 -0.17 -5.49
C THR A 24 -26.01 0.72 -4.59
N PHE A 25 -26.61 1.38 -3.61
CA PHE A 25 -25.89 2.22 -2.64
C PHE A 25 -24.90 1.42 -1.79
N LEU A 26 -25.32 0.26 -1.26
CA LEU A 26 -24.42 -0.64 -0.53
C LEU A 26 -23.30 -1.20 -1.41
N ALA A 27 -23.56 -1.48 -2.69
CA ALA A 27 -22.56 -1.92 -3.64
C ALA A 27 -21.47 -0.87 -3.91
N PHE A 28 -21.82 0.43 -3.79
CA PHE A 28 -20.86 1.51 -3.95
C PHE A 28 -20.04 1.79 -2.69
N ILE A 29 -20.65 1.73 -1.51
CA ILE A 29 -20.00 2.10 -0.25
C ILE A 29 -19.18 0.93 0.31
N THR A 30 -19.74 -0.28 0.30
CA THR A 30 -19.17 -1.38 1.09
C THR A 30 -17.91 -2.03 0.50
N PRO A 31 -17.75 -2.24 -0.82
CA PRO A 31 -16.59 -2.99 -1.32
C PRO A 31 -15.33 -2.15 -1.50
N LYS A 32 -15.44 -0.85 -1.78
CA LYS A 32 -14.27 -0.04 -2.13
C LYS A 32 -13.54 0.48 -0.90
N GLU A 33 -14.25 1.01 0.09
CA GLU A 33 -13.63 1.62 1.27
C GLU A 33 -13.22 0.59 2.33
N ILE A 34 -13.95 -0.52 2.47
CA ILE A 34 -13.66 -1.53 3.49
C ILE A 34 -12.54 -2.49 3.05
N ALA A 35 -12.49 -2.83 1.77
CA ALA A 35 -11.53 -3.81 1.27
C ALA A 35 -10.30 -3.18 0.60
N THR A 36 -10.42 -2.01 -0.06
CA THR A 36 -9.29 -1.38 -0.75
C THR A 36 -8.47 -0.48 0.16
N GLY A 37 -9.05 0.16 1.16
CA GLY A 37 -8.31 1.03 2.07
C GLY A 37 -7.16 0.33 2.81
N PRO A 38 -7.38 -0.82 3.45
CA PRO A 38 -6.29 -1.61 4.05
C PRO A 38 -5.31 -2.16 3.01
N LEU A 39 -5.80 -2.60 1.83
CA LEU A 39 -4.96 -3.11 0.75
C LEU A 39 -4.05 -2.02 0.18
N GLU A 40 -4.58 -0.83 -0.10
CA GLU A 40 -3.80 0.30 -0.58
C GLU A 40 -2.74 0.74 0.43
N ARG A 41 -3.08 0.82 1.72
CA ARG A 41 -2.11 1.13 2.78
C ARG A 41 -0.99 0.09 2.87
N SER A 42 -1.31 -1.19 2.76
CA SER A 42 -0.27 -2.23 2.77
C SER A 42 0.63 -2.12 1.52
N LYS A 43 0.09 -1.79 0.34
CA LYS A 43 0.87 -1.55 -0.88
C LYS A 43 1.76 -0.30 -0.75
N GLU A 44 1.25 0.77 -0.18
CA GLU A 44 2.04 1.98 0.10
C GLU A 44 3.18 1.70 1.09
N LEU A 45 2.91 0.96 2.17
CA LEU A 45 3.92 0.56 3.14
C LEU A 45 5.01 -0.32 2.52
N VAL A 46 4.62 -1.28 1.66
CA VAL A 46 5.60 -2.11 0.94
C VAL A 46 6.48 -1.24 0.06
N SER A 47 5.90 -0.31 -0.71
CA SER A 47 6.68 0.56 -1.59
C SER A 47 7.63 1.48 -0.81
N PHE A 48 7.18 2.02 0.32
CA PHE A 48 8.01 2.84 1.21
C PHE A 48 9.16 2.03 1.80
N ASN A 49 8.88 0.88 2.39
CA ASN A 49 9.90 0.02 2.99
C ASN A 49 10.89 -0.52 1.94
N GLN A 50 10.47 -0.75 0.70
CA GLN A 50 11.37 -1.13 -0.41
C GLN A 50 12.33 0.00 -0.79
N LEU A 51 11.87 1.24 -0.78
CA LEU A 51 12.73 2.40 -1.03
C LEU A 51 13.76 2.55 0.09
N GLU A 52 13.30 2.50 1.35
CA GLU A 52 14.17 2.59 2.53
C GLU A 52 15.18 1.44 2.57
N LEU A 53 14.75 0.21 2.26
CA LEU A 53 15.64 -0.94 2.14
C LEU A 53 16.75 -0.71 1.13
N LYS A 54 16.42 -0.14 -0.02
CA LYS A 54 17.42 0.17 -1.05
C LYS A 54 18.47 1.16 -0.54
N ASP A 55 18.04 2.22 0.13
CA ASP A 55 18.94 3.25 0.67
C ASP A 55 19.85 2.66 1.76
N VAL A 56 19.30 1.81 2.64
CA VAL A 56 20.07 1.14 3.70
C VAL A 56 21.06 0.12 3.13
N VAL A 57 20.70 -0.61 2.07
CA VAL A 57 21.60 -1.55 1.39
C VAL A 57 22.75 -0.80 0.70
N GLU A 58 22.49 0.35 0.10
CA GLU A 58 23.54 1.20 -0.48
C GLU A 58 24.50 1.71 0.62
N GLU A 59 23.97 2.21 1.74
CA GLU A 59 24.79 2.63 2.89
C GLU A 59 25.63 1.45 3.46
N PHE A 60 25.03 0.24 3.53
CA PHE A 60 25.76 -0.95 3.95
C PHE A 60 26.93 -1.27 3.02
N SER A 61 26.73 -1.18 1.70
CA SER A 61 27.78 -1.38 0.71
C SER A 61 28.93 -0.37 0.87
N ASP A 62 28.59 0.91 1.01
CA ASP A 62 29.58 1.99 1.22
C ASP A 62 30.38 1.79 2.50
N ASN A 63 29.71 1.31 3.57
CA ASN A 63 30.36 0.99 4.82
C ASN A 63 31.31 -0.22 4.71
N GLN A 64 30.96 -1.23 3.89
CA GLN A 64 31.85 -2.37 3.60
C GLN A 64 33.11 -1.92 2.84
N ASP A 65 32.97 -1.05 1.85
CA ASP A 65 34.11 -0.47 1.12
C ASP A 65 35.03 0.33 2.07
N THR A 66 34.42 1.02 3.04
CA THR A 66 35.15 1.74 4.10
C THR A 66 35.92 0.77 4.99
N ILE A 67 35.33 -0.34 5.43
CA ILE A 67 35.97 -1.39 6.22
C ILE A 67 37.17 -1.96 5.47
N ASP A 68 37.00 -2.29 4.20
CA ASP A 68 38.06 -2.84 3.36
C ASP A 68 39.25 -1.85 3.20
N SER A 69 38.94 -0.57 2.99
CA SER A 69 39.92 0.49 2.88
C SER A 69 40.74 0.66 4.19
N ILE A 70 40.06 0.64 5.35
CA ILE A 70 40.73 0.72 6.66
C ILE A 70 41.60 -0.52 6.89
N GLN A 71 41.12 -1.72 6.52
CA GLN A 71 41.89 -2.96 6.66
C GLN A 71 43.16 -2.96 5.81
N ILE A 72 43.08 -2.45 4.57
CA ILE A 72 44.26 -2.25 3.72
C ILE A 72 45.24 -1.28 4.38
N THR A 73 44.74 -0.17 4.93
CA THR A 73 45.58 0.83 5.64
C THR A 73 46.28 0.21 6.82
N ILE A 74 45.62 -0.55 7.68
CA ILE A 74 46.21 -1.26 8.82
C ILE A 74 47.29 -2.22 8.34
N ASN A 75 47.04 -2.98 7.27
CA ASN A 75 48.03 -3.91 6.74
C ASN A 75 49.26 -3.19 6.18
N GLN A 76 49.11 -2.04 5.54
CA GLN A 76 50.19 -1.22 5.03
C GLN A 76 51.04 -0.64 6.18
N LEU A 77 50.40 -0.13 7.24
CA LEU A 77 51.10 0.38 8.44
C LEU A 77 51.89 -0.73 9.14
N ASN A 78 51.27 -1.88 9.34
CA ASN A 78 51.93 -3.05 9.92
C ASN A 78 53.11 -3.55 9.10
N ALA A 79 53.08 -3.46 7.78
CA ALA A 79 54.15 -3.86 6.87
C ALA A 79 55.38 -2.94 6.98
N ARG A 80 55.24 -1.72 7.50
CA ARG A 80 56.36 -0.79 7.73
C ARG A 80 57.20 -1.12 8.99
N ILE A 81 56.58 -1.72 10.01
CA ILE A 81 57.19 -2.00 11.30
C ILE A 81 58.50 -2.82 11.20
N PRO A 82 58.53 -3.93 10.41
CA PRO A 82 59.75 -4.76 10.31
C PRO A 82 60.97 -4.06 9.74
N GLY A 83 60.80 -2.92 9.05
CA GLY A 83 61.88 -2.16 8.43
C GLY A 83 62.54 -1.14 9.33
N LEU A 84 62.02 -0.93 10.59
CA LEU A 84 62.48 0.09 11.53
C LEU A 84 63.39 -0.51 12.60
N ASP A 85 64.39 0.27 13.00
CA ASP A 85 65.30 -0.09 14.09
C ASP A 85 64.69 0.39 15.45
N PRO A 86 64.41 -0.54 16.39
CA PRO A 86 63.79 -0.20 17.65
C PRO A 86 64.57 0.82 18.51
N GLU A 87 65.89 0.96 18.32
CA GLU A 87 66.68 1.90 19.08
C GLU A 87 66.86 3.28 18.40
N GLN A 88 66.80 3.30 17.05
CA GLN A 88 67.02 4.51 16.25
C GLN A 88 65.73 5.20 15.86
N ASP A 89 64.68 4.41 15.56
CA ASP A 89 63.43 4.89 14.98
C ASP A 89 62.26 4.96 16.00
N ILE A 90 62.58 5.22 17.27
CA ILE A 90 61.61 5.23 18.38
C ILE A 90 60.41 6.15 18.10
N GLU A 91 60.64 7.35 17.58
CA GLU A 91 59.55 8.30 17.32
C GLU A 91 58.66 7.86 16.13
N GLU A 92 59.26 7.26 15.09
CA GLU A 92 58.50 6.71 13.97
C GLU A 92 57.67 5.50 14.42
N LEU A 93 58.21 4.64 15.25
CA LEU A 93 57.47 3.52 15.85
C LEU A 93 56.30 3.96 16.72
N LYS A 94 56.46 5.04 17.50
CA LYS A 94 55.34 5.61 18.27
C LYS A 94 54.26 6.18 17.39
N GLU A 95 54.61 6.89 16.31
CA GLU A 95 53.63 7.46 15.40
C GLU A 95 52.90 6.36 14.64
N LEU A 96 53.59 5.32 14.14
CA LEU A 96 52.94 4.15 13.54
C LEU A 96 51.97 3.44 14.49
N ALA A 97 52.38 3.24 15.75
CA ALA A 97 51.52 2.65 16.76
C ALA A 97 50.25 3.47 16.97
N ARG A 98 50.37 4.80 17.00
CA ARG A 98 49.24 5.72 17.11
C ARG A 98 48.33 5.68 15.88
N GLU A 99 48.90 5.65 14.66
CA GLU A 99 48.13 5.53 13.42
C GLU A 99 47.36 4.18 13.36
N ILE A 100 48.00 3.08 13.75
CA ILE A 100 47.37 1.76 13.82
C ILE A 100 46.22 1.73 14.83
N ASP A 101 46.43 2.33 16.02
CA ASP A 101 45.40 2.41 17.05
C ASP A 101 44.18 3.23 16.54
N LEU A 102 44.44 4.37 15.89
CA LEU A 102 43.37 5.18 15.28
C LEU A 102 42.61 4.41 14.19
N ALA A 103 43.34 3.73 13.31
CA ALA A 103 42.71 2.94 12.23
C ALA A 103 41.91 1.76 12.81
N THR A 104 42.43 1.11 13.86
CA THR A 104 41.73 0.01 14.55
C THR A 104 40.44 0.50 15.22
N ASN A 105 40.47 1.65 15.88
CA ASN A 105 39.27 2.25 16.48
C ASN A 105 38.23 2.65 15.40
N ASN A 106 38.67 3.12 14.22
CA ASN A 106 37.79 3.42 13.11
C ASN A 106 37.20 2.13 12.51
N LEU A 107 37.96 1.05 12.40
CA LEU A 107 37.49 -0.26 11.96
C LEU A 107 36.42 -0.80 12.90
N GLU A 108 36.61 -0.70 14.21
CA GLU A 108 35.61 -1.12 15.20
C GLU A 108 34.29 -0.35 15.04
N ARG A 109 34.35 0.98 14.85
CA ARG A 109 33.15 1.80 14.60
C ARG A 109 32.44 1.42 13.31
N ALA A 110 33.21 1.19 12.24
CA ALA A 110 32.65 0.77 10.97
C ALA A 110 31.98 -0.62 11.07
N ASN A 111 32.56 -1.56 11.81
CA ASN A 111 31.96 -2.87 12.07
C ASN A 111 30.68 -2.77 12.91
N LEU A 112 30.64 -1.90 13.91
CA LEU A 112 29.41 -1.65 14.69
C LEU A 112 28.32 -1.10 13.79
N ARG A 113 28.65 -0.12 12.91
CA ARG A 113 27.71 0.42 11.95
C ARG A 113 27.20 -0.64 10.96
N SER A 114 28.08 -1.53 10.50
CA SER A 114 27.70 -2.66 9.63
C SER A 114 26.66 -3.57 10.30
N ASN A 115 26.85 -3.88 11.57
CA ASN A 115 25.90 -4.72 12.32
C ASN A 115 24.54 -4.02 12.49
N GLU A 116 24.52 -2.71 12.79
CA GLU A 116 23.28 -1.92 12.87
C GLU A 116 22.53 -1.92 11.54
N LEU A 117 23.24 -1.66 10.44
CA LEU A 117 22.64 -1.64 9.10
C LEU A 117 22.08 -3.02 8.72
N GLN A 118 22.81 -4.11 9.02
CA GLN A 118 22.36 -5.47 8.76
C GLN A 118 21.09 -5.82 9.57
N GLN A 119 21.00 -5.36 10.81
CA GLN A 119 19.79 -5.51 11.61
C GLN A 119 18.62 -4.75 10.97
N THR A 120 18.84 -3.49 10.57
CA THR A 120 17.81 -2.68 9.90
C THR A 120 17.32 -3.31 8.61
N ILE A 121 18.23 -3.85 7.78
CA ILE A 121 17.90 -4.61 6.58
C ILE A 121 16.95 -5.79 6.92
N SER A 122 17.32 -6.58 7.93
CA SER A 122 16.52 -7.74 8.35
C SER A 122 15.12 -7.35 8.84
N GLU A 123 15.02 -6.24 9.58
CA GLU A 123 13.74 -5.70 10.07
C GLU A 123 12.85 -5.21 8.92
N LEU A 124 13.43 -4.50 7.94
CA LEU A 124 12.72 -4.04 6.75
C LEU A 124 12.24 -5.20 5.88
N GLU A 125 13.07 -6.21 5.64
CA GLU A 125 12.70 -7.42 4.89
C GLU A 125 11.55 -8.19 5.59
N ALA A 126 11.60 -8.34 6.90
CA ALA A 126 10.54 -8.96 7.67
C ALA A 126 9.23 -8.16 7.59
N SER A 127 9.31 -6.83 7.66
CA SER A 127 8.16 -5.94 7.50
C SER A 127 7.54 -6.05 6.12
N ILE A 128 8.35 -5.98 5.04
CA ILE A 128 7.89 -6.17 3.65
C ILE A 128 7.20 -7.51 3.49
N THR A 129 7.81 -8.58 4.00
CA THR A 129 7.23 -9.95 3.91
C THR A 129 5.90 -10.03 4.65
N SER A 130 5.77 -9.40 5.80
CA SER A 130 4.53 -9.34 6.58
C SER A 130 3.42 -8.61 5.83
N GLU A 131 3.74 -7.44 5.23
CA GLU A 131 2.76 -6.67 4.46
C GLU A 131 2.35 -7.38 3.16
N LEU A 132 3.27 -8.05 2.46
CA LEU A 132 2.94 -8.87 1.28
C LEU A 132 1.97 -9.99 1.62
N ARG A 133 2.14 -10.68 2.75
CA ARG A 133 1.17 -11.69 3.22
C ARG A 133 -0.20 -11.10 3.51
N LYS A 134 -0.27 -9.88 4.03
CA LYS A 134 -1.55 -9.19 4.23
C LYS A 134 -2.21 -8.86 2.89
N ILE A 135 -1.43 -8.39 1.90
CA ILE A 135 -1.91 -8.13 0.54
C ILE A 135 -2.51 -9.40 -0.07
N ASP A 136 -1.78 -10.53 -0.04
CA ASP A 136 -2.25 -11.81 -0.55
C ASP A 136 -3.55 -12.26 0.13
N ASN A 137 -3.64 -12.12 1.45
CA ASN A 137 -4.85 -12.44 2.20
C ASN A 137 -6.04 -11.55 1.81
N PHE A 138 -5.82 -10.24 1.63
CA PHE A 138 -6.88 -9.33 1.19
C PHE A 138 -7.32 -9.63 -0.25
N GLU A 139 -6.39 -9.88 -1.17
CA GLU A 139 -6.70 -10.23 -2.55
C GLU A 139 -7.44 -11.58 -2.65
N SER A 140 -7.04 -12.58 -1.85
CA SER A 140 -7.77 -13.85 -1.73
C SER A 140 -9.20 -13.64 -1.22
N GLN A 141 -9.38 -12.86 -0.14
CA GLN A 141 -10.70 -12.55 0.40
C GLN A 141 -11.58 -11.80 -0.60
N LEU A 142 -11.00 -10.91 -1.42
CA LEU A 142 -11.72 -10.22 -2.49
C LEU A 142 -12.15 -11.19 -3.59
N ASN A 143 -11.30 -12.15 -3.95
CA ASN A 143 -11.60 -13.13 -4.99
C ASN A 143 -12.57 -14.22 -4.51
N ASP A 144 -12.46 -14.67 -3.27
CA ASP A 144 -13.31 -15.71 -2.69
C ASP A 144 -14.72 -15.22 -2.32
N ASN A 145 -14.90 -13.91 -2.22
CA ASN A 145 -16.20 -13.32 -1.91
C ASN A 145 -17.11 -13.36 -3.15
N LYS A 146 -17.67 -14.56 -3.43
CA LYS A 146 -18.64 -14.78 -4.52
C LYS A 146 -19.87 -13.86 -4.43
N SER A 147 -20.17 -13.33 -3.25
CA SER A 147 -21.20 -12.31 -3.05
C SER A 147 -20.83 -10.96 -3.70
N ILE A 148 -19.56 -10.66 -3.90
CA ILE A 148 -19.09 -9.44 -4.57
C ILE A 148 -19.08 -9.63 -6.10
N ALA A 149 -18.81 -10.86 -6.59
CA ALA A 149 -18.71 -11.15 -8.01
C ALA A 149 -19.98 -10.82 -8.82
N TRP A 150 -21.19 -10.97 -8.22
CA TRP A 150 -22.44 -10.60 -8.88
C TRP A 150 -22.79 -9.11 -8.76
N ILE A 151 -22.20 -8.40 -7.79
CA ILE A 151 -22.34 -6.95 -7.63
C ILE A 151 -21.42 -6.20 -8.60
N GLN A 152 -20.29 -6.80 -8.98
CA GLN A 152 -19.29 -6.20 -9.87
C GLN A 152 -19.87 -5.70 -11.21
N PRO A 153 -20.71 -6.46 -11.94
CA PRO A 153 -21.31 -5.97 -13.17
C PRO A 153 -22.23 -4.76 -12.97
N VAL A 154 -22.99 -4.74 -11.86
CA VAL A 154 -23.86 -3.61 -11.52
C VAL A 154 -23.02 -2.37 -11.24
N ARG A 155 -21.95 -2.54 -10.48
CA ARG A 155 -21.00 -1.48 -10.15
C ARG A 155 -20.32 -0.92 -11.40
N ASN A 156 -19.77 -1.78 -12.28
CA ASN A 156 -19.10 -1.35 -13.51
C ASN A 156 -20.05 -0.54 -14.43
N ASN A 157 -21.31 -0.94 -14.51
CA ASN A 157 -22.31 -0.20 -15.30
C ASN A 157 -22.62 1.18 -14.70
N VAL A 158 -22.73 1.28 -13.38
CA VAL A 158 -22.99 2.57 -12.70
C VAL A 158 -21.75 3.46 -12.69
N GLU A 159 -20.53 2.92 -12.54
CA GLU A 159 -19.27 3.66 -12.70
C GLU A 159 -19.11 4.19 -14.13
N SER A 160 -19.43 3.37 -15.14
CA SER A 160 -19.43 3.80 -16.55
C SER A 160 -20.39 4.96 -16.79
N PHE A 161 -21.60 4.88 -16.20
CA PHE A 161 -22.61 5.94 -16.29
C PHE A 161 -22.17 7.19 -15.52
N ALA A 162 -21.60 7.04 -14.32
CA ALA A 162 -21.10 8.13 -13.50
C ALA A 162 -19.94 8.87 -14.20
N ASN A 163 -18.99 8.12 -14.78
CA ASN A 163 -17.88 8.68 -15.54
C ASN A 163 -18.37 9.43 -16.81
N ALA A 164 -19.36 8.88 -17.50
CA ALA A 164 -19.97 9.54 -18.64
C ALA A 164 -20.72 10.84 -18.26
N ALA A 165 -21.23 10.91 -17.02
CA ALA A 165 -21.90 12.08 -16.47
C ALA A 165 -20.95 13.06 -15.74
N GLY A 166 -19.64 12.76 -15.66
CA GLY A 166 -18.66 13.55 -14.93
C GLY A 166 -18.88 13.57 -13.41
N MET A 167 -19.54 12.53 -12.87
CA MET A 167 -19.88 12.42 -11.45
C MET A 167 -18.99 11.39 -10.76
N ASP A 168 -18.55 11.68 -9.55
CA ASP A 168 -17.87 10.70 -8.70
C ASP A 168 -18.83 9.55 -8.31
N GLY A 169 -18.34 8.31 -8.28
CA GLY A 169 -19.16 7.10 -8.09
C GLY A 169 -20.04 7.16 -6.82
N ILE A 170 -19.54 7.75 -5.73
CA ILE A 170 -20.29 7.95 -4.49
C ILE A 170 -21.45 8.94 -4.70
N LEU A 171 -21.20 10.05 -5.40
CA LEU A 171 -22.23 11.03 -5.74
C LEU A 171 -23.29 10.45 -6.66
N ALA A 172 -22.91 9.58 -7.61
CA ALA A 172 -23.85 8.88 -8.47
C ALA A 172 -24.75 7.92 -7.68
N GLY A 173 -24.21 7.19 -6.68
CA GLY A 173 -24.98 6.34 -5.78
C GLY A 173 -26.02 7.14 -4.97
N PHE A 174 -25.61 8.28 -4.40
CA PHE A 174 -26.52 9.19 -3.71
C PHE A 174 -27.56 9.80 -4.64
N ALA A 175 -27.19 10.23 -5.83
CA ALA A 175 -28.10 10.78 -6.82
C ALA A 175 -29.15 9.73 -7.25
N ALA A 176 -28.74 8.47 -7.48
CA ALA A 176 -29.63 7.37 -7.79
C ALA A 176 -30.62 7.10 -6.64
N LEU A 177 -30.15 7.11 -5.41
CA LEU A 177 -30.98 6.91 -4.21
C LEU A 177 -32.00 8.05 -4.03
N ILE A 178 -31.56 9.30 -4.17
CA ILE A 178 -32.43 10.49 -4.13
C ILE A 178 -33.45 10.44 -5.27
N PHE A 179 -33.03 10.11 -6.48
CA PHE A 179 -33.91 9.98 -7.63
C PHE A 179 -34.99 8.94 -7.40
N CYS A 180 -34.63 7.76 -6.90
CA CYS A 180 -35.58 6.69 -6.58
C CYS A 180 -36.56 7.10 -5.46
N LEU A 181 -36.10 7.83 -4.42
CA LEU A 181 -36.96 8.34 -3.36
C LEU A 181 -37.94 9.41 -3.87
N VAL A 182 -37.49 10.28 -4.74
CA VAL A 182 -38.34 11.31 -5.38
C VAL A 182 -39.36 10.65 -6.30
N CYS A 183 -38.96 9.67 -7.09
CA CYS A 183 -39.88 8.89 -7.95
C CYS A 183 -40.93 8.15 -7.12
N LYS A 184 -40.57 7.58 -5.95
CA LYS A 184 -41.51 6.95 -5.03
C LYS A 184 -42.52 7.92 -4.45
N ARG A 185 -42.12 9.15 -4.16
CA ARG A 185 -43.00 10.18 -3.56
C ARG A 185 -43.92 10.83 -4.56
N ARG A 186 -43.58 10.83 -5.88
CA ARG A 186 -44.38 11.41 -6.98
C ARG A 186 -44.69 10.36 -8.02
N LYS A 187 -45.67 9.46 -7.71
CA LYS A 187 -46.14 8.40 -8.62
C LYS A 187 -46.58 8.90 -10.02
N ASP A 188 -46.98 10.17 -10.11
CA ASP A 188 -47.47 10.77 -11.37
C ASP A 188 -46.32 11.17 -12.32
N TRP A 189 -45.10 11.44 -11.79
CA TRP A 189 -43.90 11.74 -12.59
C TRP A 189 -43.43 10.51 -13.38
N PHE A 190 -43.50 9.33 -12.75
CA PHE A 190 -43.10 8.07 -13.41
C PHE A 190 -43.95 7.75 -14.62
N LYS A 191 -45.28 8.05 -14.57
CA LYS A 191 -46.17 7.86 -15.71
C LYS A 191 -45.84 8.82 -16.85
N GLN A 192 -45.38 10.02 -16.56
CA GLN A 192 -45.03 10.99 -17.61
C GLN A 192 -43.69 10.65 -18.25
N ILE A 193 -42.67 10.26 -17.47
CA ILE A 193 -41.35 9.85 -17.98
C ILE A 193 -41.50 8.59 -18.84
N PHE A 194 -42.24 7.58 -18.39
CA PHE A 194 -42.47 6.37 -19.17
C PHE A 194 -43.23 6.64 -20.49
N ARG A 195 -44.11 7.63 -20.51
CA ARG A 195 -44.78 8.06 -21.73
C ARG A 195 -43.85 8.75 -22.73
N ILE A 196 -42.79 9.37 -22.28
CA ILE A 196 -41.84 10.08 -23.14
C ILE A 196 -40.83 9.10 -23.76
N PHE A 197 -40.40 8.07 -23.01
CA PHE A 197 -39.39 7.12 -23.46
C PHE A 197 -39.95 5.89 -24.23
N PHE A 198 -41.26 5.59 -24.11
CA PHE A 198 -41.88 4.44 -24.75
C PHE A 198 -43.01 4.85 -25.69
N LYS A 199 -42.90 6.00 -26.31
CA LYS A 199 -43.68 6.41 -27.45
C LYS A 199 -42.79 6.33 -28.68
#